data_4922a05a5fafc12a4e7e519eaf4447d7
#
_entry.id   4922a05a5fafc12a4e7e519eaf4447d7
#
_cell.length_a   1.000
_cell.length_b   1.000
_cell.length_c   1.000
_cell.angle_alpha   90.00
_cell.angle_beta   90.00
_cell.angle_gamma   90.00
#
_symmetry.space_group_name_H-M   'P 1'
#
loop_
_entity.id
_entity.type
_entity.pdbx_description
1 polymer ?
#
loop_
_entity_poly.entity_id
_entity_poly.type
_entity_poly.pdbx_seq_one_letter_code
_entity_poly.pdbx_strand_id
1 'polypeptide(L)'
;MNLAILPVCATLLFINGCNSDTVEEPETTIPVTAPEVSFKPGPSERITTETQGPVTISYRIIGTPIVGQAVALDLQFRSSFGNRPFNVSYRVNDPTAMQLPESQSMTVSISPSGNEGRSAQQVTVIPLREGRLYLNVAAAFETESGSISSVTAIPIQVGPAAPRVILENGTVTTDENGELVRTMPAKEN
;
A
#
# COMPACT_ATOMS: atom_id res chain seq x y z
N MET A 1 41.26 16.03 41.39
CA MET A 1 41.69 14.77 42.03
C MET A 1 41.28 13.68 41.09
N ASN A 2 42.25 13.29 40.24
CA ASN A 2 42.84 11.94 40.19
C ASN A 2 41.88 10.88 39.68
N LEU A 3 42.12 10.04 38.71
CA LEU A 3 43.32 9.41 38.12
C LEU A 3 42.79 8.59 36.91
N ALA A 4 43.12 8.81 35.71
CA ALA A 4 44.08 8.12 34.89
C ALA A 4 44.26 6.62 35.20
N ILE A 5 44.02 5.77 34.20
CA ILE A 5 44.87 4.64 33.85
C ILE A 5 44.46 4.08 32.48
N LEU A 6 45.33 4.26 31.50
CA LEU A 6 45.66 3.43 30.34
C LEU A 6 46.57 2.27 30.83
N PRO A 7 47.08 1.39 29.97
CA PRO A 7 46.73 0.74 28.67
C PRO A 7 46.91 -0.79 28.77
N VAL A 8 46.89 -1.53 27.65
CA VAL A 8 47.84 -2.61 27.24
C VAL A 8 47.33 -3.24 26.00
N CYS A 9 47.94 -2.98 24.94
CA CYS A 9 48.70 -3.74 23.96
C CYS A 9 48.79 -5.23 24.19
N ALA A 10 48.39 -6.02 23.20
CA ALA A 10 49.01 -7.29 22.87
C ALA A 10 48.91 -7.56 21.40
N THR A 11 50.00 -7.33 20.74
CA THR A 11 50.48 -7.85 19.44
C THR A 11 50.85 -9.31 19.60
N LEU A 12 50.64 -10.13 18.54
CA LEU A 12 51.42 -11.30 18.15
C LEU A 12 50.77 -11.95 16.96
N LEU A 13 51.32 -11.86 15.81
CA LEU A 13 52.40 -12.61 15.14
C LEU A 13 51.94 -13.87 14.43
N PHE A 14 52.00 -13.76 13.09
CA PHE A 14 52.52 -14.69 12.09
C PHE A 14 52.46 -16.20 12.34
N ILE A 15 51.88 -16.92 11.40
CA ILE A 15 52.61 -18.04 10.77
C ILE A 15 52.19 -18.14 9.31
N ASN A 16 53.20 -18.04 8.42
CA ASN A 16 53.21 -18.50 7.06
C ASN A 16 53.11 -20.02 7.03
N GLY A 17 52.33 -20.54 6.13
CA GLY A 17 52.35 -21.94 5.76
C GLY A 17 51.96 -22.06 4.30
N CYS A 18 52.96 -21.97 3.40
CA CYS A 18 52.85 -22.48 2.05
C CYS A 18 52.65 -24.00 2.10
N ASN A 19 51.65 -24.51 1.43
CA ASN A 19 51.82 -25.74 0.70
C ASN A 19 50.88 -25.78 -0.49
N SER A 20 51.51 -25.81 -1.65
CA SER A 20 50.96 -26.09 -2.96
C SER A 20 50.54 -27.55 -3.02
N ASP A 21 49.29 -27.80 -3.33
CA ASP A 21 48.92 -28.97 -4.08
C ASP A 21 47.75 -28.61 -4.99
N THR A 22 48.10 -28.48 -6.23
CA THR A 22 47.24 -28.29 -7.36
C THR A 22 46.49 -29.59 -7.63
N VAL A 23 45.22 -29.62 -7.28
CA VAL A 23 44.27 -30.57 -7.86
C VAL A 23 43.28 -29.76 -8.67
N GLU A 24 43.51 -29.73 -9.96
CA GLU A 24 42.52 -29.29 -10.94
C GLU A 24 41.35 -30.28 -10.92
N GLU A 25 40.28 -29.90 -10.22
CA GLU A 25 38.98 -30.50 -10.41
C GLU A 25 38.22 -29.66 -11.44
N PRO A 26 37.70 -30.26 -12.52
CA PRO A 26 36.98 -29.51 -13.53
C PRO A 26 35.68 -28.99 -12.92
N GLU A 27 35.65 -27.68 -12.61
CA GLU A 27 34.42 -26.98 -12.32
C GLU A 27 33.51 -27.03 -13.55
N THR A 28 32.62 -28.02 -13.55
CA THR A 28 31.44 -27.99 -14.42
C THR A 28 30.52 -26.88 -13.90
N THR A 29 30.79 -25.68 -14.31
CA THR A 29 29.89 -24.55 -14.13
C THR A 29 28.66 -24.81 -14.97
N ILE A 30 27.66 -25.47 -14.38
CA ILE A 30 26.31 -25.46 -14.92
C ILE A 30 25.82 -24.04 -14.69
N PRO A 31 25.53 -23.25 -15.72
CA PRO A 31 24.85 -21.98 -15.51
C PRO A 31 23.44 -22.30 -14.98
N VAL A 32 23.25 -22.20 -13.68
CA VAL A 32 21.92 -22.13 -13.11
C VAL A 32 21.37 -20.78 -13.57
N THR A 33 20.79 -20.78 -14.76
CA THR A 33 19.90 -19.72 -15.19
C THR A 33 18.69 -19.81 -14.27
N ALA A 34 18.73 -19.07 -13.17
CA ALA A 34 17.53 -18.79 -12.41
C ALA A 34 16.49 -18.27 -13.41
N PRO A 35 15.28 -18.81 -13.44
CA PRO A 35 14.23 -18.22 -14.26
C PRO A 35 14.08 -16.79 -13.77
N GLU A 36 14.50 -15.85 -14.59
CA GLU A 36 14.18 -14.44 -14.43
C GLU A 36 12.66 -14.37 -14.59
N VAL A 37 11.97 -14.51 -13.45
CA VAL A 37 10.55 -14.20 -13.36
C VAL A 37 10.46 -12.71 -13.59
N SER A 38 10.44 -12.33 -14.85
CA SER A 38 10.08 -10.99 -15.28
C SER A 38 8.64 -10.76 -14.81
N PHE A 39 8.52 -10.29 -13.59
CA PHE A 39 7.28 -9.71 -13.09
C PHE A 39 7.04 -8.46 -13.95
N LYS A 40 6.33 -8.67 -15.05
CA LYS A 40 5.72 -7.58 -15.79
C LYS A 40 4.56 -7.12 -14.89
N PRO A 41 4.71 -6.04 -14.10
CA PRO A 41 3.58 -5.52 -13.35
C PRO A 41 2.54 -5.15 -14.41
N GLY A 42 1.41 -5.82 -14.38
CA GLY A 42 0.23 -5.35 -15.11
C GLY A 42 0.02 -3.88 -14.74
N PRO A 43 -0.54 -3.05 -15.60
CA PRO A 43 -0.76 -1.65 -15.30
C PRO A 43 -1.67 -1.58 -14.09
N SER A 44 -1.07 -1.41 -12.92
CA SER A 44 -1.79 -1.08 -11.69
C SER A 44 -2.28 0.35 -11.89
N GLU A 45 -3.50 0.48 -12.36
CA GLU A 45 -4.12 1.77 -12.58
C GLU A 45 -4.15 2.51 -11.25
N ARG A 46 -3.62 3.74 -11.26
CA ARG A 46 -3.69 4.60 -10.09
C ARG A 46 -5.11 5.15 -9.99
N ILE A 47 -5.78 4.82 -8.91
CA ILE A 47 -7.12 5.31 -8.63
C ILE A 47 -7.00 6.62 -7.85
N THR A 48 -7.53 7.70 -8.41
CA THR A 48 -7.67 8.98 -7.72
C THR A 48 -9.05 9.03 -7.09
N THR A 49 -9.11 9.19 -5.78
CA THR A 49 -10.36 9.40 -5.09
C THR A 49 -10.55 10.89 -4.90
N GLU A 50 -11.62 11.43 -5.46
CA GLU A 50 -12.04 12.80 -5.14
C GLU A 50 -12.51 12.82 -3.70
N THR A 51 -11.64 13.31 -2.82
CA THR A 51 -11.96 13.53 -1.41
C THR A 51 -12.53 14.92 -1.23
N GLN A 52 -13.65 15.01 -0.55
CA GLN A 52 -14.08 16.29 -0.02
C GLN A 52 -13.14 16.69 1.12
N GLY A 53 -12.34 17.74 0.91
CA GLY A 53 -11.41 18.20 1.92
C GLY A 53 -10.09 18.74 1.36
N PRO A 54 -9.17 19.14 2.25
CA PRO A 54 -7.96 19.86 1.86
C PRO A 54 -6.87 18.97 1.25
N VAL A 55 -7.02 17.64 1.28
CA VAL A 55 -6.04 16.71 0.72
C VAL A 55 -6.72 15.76 -0.25
N THR A 56 -6.26 15.73 -1.48
CA THR A 56 -6.62 14.69 -2.45
C THR A 56 -5.73 13.49 -2.24
N ILE A 57 -6.33 12.29 -2.14
CA ILE A 57 -5.64 11.03 -1.91
C ILE A 57 -5.79 10.17 -3.16
N SER A 58 -4.66 9.76 -3.74
CA SER A 58 -4.61 8.79 -4.83
C SER A 58 -3.87 7.56 -4.35
N TYR A 59 -4.29 6.38 -4.80
CA TYR A 59 -3.66 5.13 -4.37
C TYR A 59 -3.43 4.16 -5.52
N ARG A 60 -2.49 3.24 -5.30
CA ARG A 60 -2.21 2.09 -6.16
C ARG A 60 -1.87 0.90 -5.28
N ILE A 61 -2.53 -0.24 -5.53
CA ILE A 61 -2.21 -1.51 -4.88
C ILE A 61 -1.06 -2.16 -5.65
N ILE A 62 -0.03 -2.61 -4.95
CA ILE A 62 1.13 -3.26 -5.55
C ILE A 62 0.97 -4.78 -5.42
N GLY A 63 0.94 -5.45 -6.58
CA GLY A 63 0.74 -6.89 -6.65
C GLY A 63 -0.72 -7.32 -6.49
N THR A 64 -0.91 -8.62 -6.28
CA THR A 64 -2.23 -9.23 -6.09
C THR A 64 -2.45 -9.51 -4.60
N PRO A 65 -3.53 -8.98 -3.99
CA PRO A 65 -3.82 -9.24 -2.59
C PRO A 65 -4.19 -10.71 -2.35
N ILE A 66 -3.46 -11.36 -1.43
CA ILE A 66 -3.63 -12.77 -1.06
C ILE A 66 -3.77 -12.85 0.47
N VAL A 67 -4.65 -13.73 0.95
CA VAL A 67 -4.86 -13.96 2.39
C VAL A 67 -3.56 -14.35 3.08
N GLY A 68 -3.26 -13.73 4.20
CA GLY A 68 -2.06 -13.97 5.02
C GLY A 68 -0.76 -13.37 4.47
N GLN A 69 -0.79 -12.72 3.30
CA GLN A 69 0.40 -12.09 2.71
C GLN A 69 0.34 -10.57 2.83
N ALA A 70 1.51 -9.97 3.06
CA ALA A 70 1.63 -8.51 3.11
C ALA A 70 1.40 -7.90 1.72
N VAL A 71 0.54 -6.91 1.65
CA VAL A 71 0.19 -6.15 0.44
C VAL A 71 0.61 -4.71 0.64
N ALA A 72 1.38 -4.17 -0.29
CA ALA A 72 1.79 -2.77 -0.26
C ALA A 72 0.82 -1.89 -1.05
N LEU A 73 0.56 -0.71 -0.52
CA LEU A 73 -0.21 0.35 -1.17
C LEU A 73 0.65 1.60 -1.30
N ASP A 74 0.82 2.10 -2.53
CA ASP A 74 1.40 3.40 -2.78
C ASP A 74 0.31 4.47 -2.66
N LEU A 75 0.47 5.37 -1.71
CA LEU A 75 -0.42 6.50 -1.50
C LEU A 75 0.27 7.77 -2.01
N GLN A 76 -0.47 8.61 -2.70
CA GLN A 76 -0.05 9.96 -3.06
C GLN A 76 -1.05 10.95 -2.50
N PHE A 77 -0.52 11.97 -1.87
CA PHE A 77 -1.26 13.06 -1.28
C PHE A 77 -0.98 14.36 -2.04
N ARG A 78 -2.02 15.12 -2.28
CA ARG A 78 -1.91 16.48 -2.83
C ARG A 78 -2.67 17.43 -1.91
N SER A 79 -1.92 18.29 -1.24
CA SER A 79 -2.46 19.27 -0.30
C SER A 79 -2.87 20.55 -1.01
N SER A 80 -4.05 21.09 -0.71
CA SER A 80 -4.46 22.45 -1.14
C SER A 80 -3.81 23.55 -0.32
N PHE A 81 -3.19 23.22 0.84
CA PHE A 81 -2.46 24.15 1.69
C PHE A 81 -0.94 24.17 1.39
N GLY A 82 -0.54 23.75 0.19
CA GLY A 82 0.86 23.73 -0.23
C GLY A 82 1.71 22.81 0.64
N ASN A 83 2.86 23.32 1.10
CA ASN A 83 3.85 22.53 1.86
C ASN A 83 3.57 22.47 3.37
N ARG A 84 2.39 22.90 3.81
CA ARG A 84 2.04 22.80 5.25
C ARG A 84 2.02 21.34 5.68
N PRO A 85 2.71 20.97 6.78
CA PRO A 85 2.67 19.61 7.32
C PRO A 85 1.27 19.19 7.75
N PHE A 86 0.96 17.90 7.59
CA PHE A 86 -0.28 17.30 8.03
C PHE A 86 -0.06 15.87 8.54
N ASN A 87 -0.99 15.39 9.35
CA ASN A 87 -0.96 14.04 9.88
C ASN A 87 -1.82 13.11 9.04
N VAL A 88 -1.29 11.93 8.73
CA VAL A 88 -2.04 10.86 8.06
C VAL A 88 -2.22 9.71 9.02
N SER A 89 -3.44 9.25 9.18
CA SER A 89 -3.76 8.08 9.98
C SER A 89 -4.36 6.97 9.13
N TYR A 90 -4.02 5.73 9.49
CA TYR A 90 -4.45 4.51 8.83
C TYR A 90 -5.29 3.68 9.79
N ARG A 91 -6.46 3.24 9.33
CA ARG A 91 -7.34 2.38 10.12
C ARG A 91 -7.97 1.32 9.23
N VAL A 92 -7.84 0.06 9.63
CA VAL A 92 -8.60 -1.03 9.01
C VAL A 92 -10.06 -0.93 9.44
N ASN A 93 -10.97 -1.16 8.51
CA ASN A 93 -12.40 -1.09 8.81
C ASN A 93 -12.85 -2.27 9.69
N ASP A 94 -12.28 -3.44 9.45
CA ASP A 94 -12.56 -4.67 10.19
C ASP A 94 -11.25 -5.34 10.59
N PRO A 95 -10.83 -5.26 11.87
CA PRO A 95 -9.59 -5.87 12.36
C PRO A 95 -9.58 -7.40 12.30
N THR A 96 -10.74 -8.05 12.18
CA THR A 96 -10.83 -9.50 12.00
C THR A 96 -10.60 -9.94 10.56
N ALA A 97 -10.74 -9.01 9.62
CA ALA A 97 -10.59 -9.26 8.19
C ALA A 97 -9.24 -8.78 7.61
N MET A 98 -8.64 -7.78 8.24
CA MET A 98 -7.37 -7.19 7.80
C MET A 98 -6.65 -6.54 8.98
N GLN A 99 -5.34 -6.57 8.97
CA GLN A 99 -4.51 -5.91 9.98
C GLN A 99 -3.37 -5.11 9.35
N LEU A 100 -2.87 -4.13 10.10
CA LEU A 100 -1.61 -3.46 9.81
C LEU A 100 -0.48 -4.26 10.50
N PRO A 101 0.68 -4.47 9.84
CA PRO A 101 1.85 -5.02 10.50
C PRO A 101 2.26 -4.16 11.71
N GLU A 102 2.83 -4.75 12.75
CA GLU A 102 3.33 -4.02 13.92
C GLU A 102 4.39 -2.96 13.57
N SER A 103 5.14 -3.21 12.50
CA SER A 103 6.13 -2.24 11.98
C SER A 103 5.51 -1.03 11.28
N GLN A 104 4.21 -1.09 10.95
CA GLN A 104 3.50 -0.01 10.28
C GLN A 104 2.91 0.96 11.29
N SER A 105 3.41 2.19 11.31
CA SER A 105 2.83 3.26 12.13
C SER A 105 1.41 3.57 11.71
N MET A 106 0.48 3.60 12.65
CA MET A 106 -0.92 3.97 12.41
C MET A 106 -1.11 5.46 12.13
N THR A 107 -0.14 6.28 12.51
CA THR A 107 -0.15 7.73 12.26
C THR A 107 1.24 8.20 11.86
N VAL A 108 1.31 8.99 10.80
CA VAL A 108 2.56 9.53 10.25
C VAL A 108 2.37 11.02 9.98
N SER A 109 3.34 11.84 10.39
CA SER A 109 3.37 13.26 10.00
C SER A 109 4.05 13.38 8.64
N ILE A 110 3.40 14.04 7.71
CA ILE A 110 3.86 14.23 6.34
C ILE A 110 4.16 15.70 6.12
N SER A 111 5.39 15.98 5.65
CA SER A 111 5.79 17.31 5.18
C SER A 111 5.89 17.26 3.65
N PRO A 112 4.93 17.83 2.92
CA PRO A 112 4.98 17.86 1.47
C PRO A 112 6.24 18.58 0.96
N SER A 113 6.75 18.15 -0.18
CA SER A 113 7.92 18.74 -0.82
C SER A 113 7.53 19.43 -2.12
N GLY A 114 8.24 20.52 -2.46
CA GLY A 114 8.04 21.27 -3.69
C GLY A 114 6.79 22.18 -3.67
N ASN A 115 6.61 22.94 -4.74
CA ASN A 115 5.55 23.97 -4.82
C ASN A 115 4.14 23.43 -5.02
N GLU A 116 3.98 22.11 -5.18
CA GLU A 116 2.68 21.49 -5.51
C GLU A 116 2.00 20.80 -4.33
N GLY A 117 2.57 20.86 -3.13
CA GLY A 117 2.02 20.23 -1.94
C GLY A 117 1.89 18.70 -2.07
N ARG A 118 2.76 18.06 -2.86
CA ARG A 118 2.74 16.62 -3.13
C ARG A 118 3.61 15.85 -2.14
N SER A 119 3.13 14.68 -1.76
CA SER A 119 3.90 13.71 -0.98
C SER A 119 3.47 12.30 -1.33
N ALA A 120 4.35 11.34 -1.06
CA ALA A 120 4.11 9.92 -1.27
C ALA A 120 4.41 9.14 0.01
N GLN A 121 3.61 8.11 0.26
CA GLN A 121 3.78 7.21 1.41
C GLN A 121 3.41 5.78 0.97
N GLN A 122 4.17 4.81 1.43
CA GLN A 122 3.83 3.42 1.27
C GLN A 122 3.25 2.87 2.57
N VAL A 123 2.14 2.14 2.47
CA VAL A 123 1.47 1.47 3.59
C VAL A 123 1.35 -0.01 3.28
N THR A 124 1.59 -0.83 4.29
CA THR A 124 1.46 -2.28 4.18
C THR A 124 0.27 -2.74 4.99
N VAL A 125 -0.51 -3.67 4.44
CA VAL A 125 -1.63 -4.34 5.11
C VAL A 125 -1.51 -5.84 4.95
N ILE A 126 -2.11 -6.61 5.85
CA ILE A 126 -2.17 -8.08 5.78
C ILE A 126 -3.65 -8.47 5.78
N PRO A 127 -4.21 -8.92 4.64
CA PRO A 127 -5.57 -9.47 4.60
C PRO A 127 -5.63 -10.79 5.37
N LEU A 128 -6.68 -10.98 6.17
CA LEU A 128 -6.91 -12.20 6.96
C LEU A 128 -8.00 -13.08 6.37
N ARG A 129 -8.79 -12.56 5.43
CA ARG A 129 -9.81 -13.30 4.71
C ARG A 129 -9.99 -12.77 3.28
N GLU A 130 -10.66 -13.55 2.46
CA GLU A 130 -11.07 -13.13 1.12
C GLU A 130 -12.23 -12.13 1.16
N GLY A 131 -12.43 -11.45 0.02
CA GLY A 131 -13.49 -10.51 -0.19
C GLY A 131 -13.01 -9.08 -0.38
N ARG A 132 -13.95 -8.14 -0.31
CA ARG A 132 -13.66 -6.71 -0.43
C ARG A 132 -13.45 -6.11 0.95
N LEU A 133 -12.20 -5.75 1.24
CA LEU A 133 -11.76 -5.17 2.50
C LEU A 133 -11.50 -3.67 2.32
N TYR A 134 -11.45 -2.90 3.40
CA TYR A 134 -11.28 -1.45 3.32
C TYR A 134 -10.22 -0.95 4.30
N LEU A 135 -9.27 -0.17 3.75
CA LEU A 135 -8.34 0.63 4.53
C LEU A 135 -8.82 2.08 4.53
N ASN A 136 -9.15 2.62 5.70
CA ASN A 136 -9.48 4.02 5.85
C ASN A 136 -8.20 4.83 6.05
N VAL A 137 -8.05 5.87 5.24
CA VAL A 137 -6.93 6.82 5.28
C VAL A 137 -7.51 8.18 5.56
N ALA A 138 -7.07 8.83 6.64
CA ALA A 138 -7.46 10.18 6.98
C ALA A 138 -6.23 11.08 7.00
N ALA A 139 -6.29 12.20 6.28
CA ALA A 139 -5.28 13.24 6.26
C ALA A 139 -5.84 14.48 6.96
N ALA A 140 -5.20 14.94 8.04
CA ALA A 140 -5.70 15.99 8.90
C ALA A 140 -4.67 17.12 9.10
N PHE A 141 -5.17 18.35 9.01
CA PHE A 141 -4.45 19.56 9.41
C PHE A 141 -4.95 20.07 10.75
N GLU A 142 -4.04 20.34 11.65
CA GLU A 142 -4.34 21.06 12.86
C GLU A 142 -4.42 22.58 12.59
N THR A 143 -5.49 23.20 13.06
CA THR A 143 -5.73 24.64 12.97
C THR A 143 -6.00 25.21 14.36
N GLU A 144 -5.93 26.51 14.52
CA GLU A 144 -6.25 27.19 15.80
C GLU A 144 -7.69 26.94 16.28
N SER A 145 -8.60 26.69 15.33
CA SER A 145 -10.04 26.45 15.61
C SER A 145 -10.43 24.98 15.62
N GLY A 146 -9.47 24.04 15.49
CA GLY A 146 -9.73 22.60 15.44
C GLY A 146 -8.96 21.90 14.33
N SER A 147 -9.48 20.75 13.88
CA SER A 147 -8.85 19.93 12.84
C SER A 147 -9.73 19.87 11.60
N ILE A 148 -9.10 20.01 10.43
CA ILE A 148 -9.76 19.83 9.13
C ILE A 148 -9.16 18.58 8.48
N SER A 149 -10.00 17.65 8.04
CA SER A 149 -9.53 16.37 7.49
C SER A 149 -10.18 15.99 6.18
N SER A 150 -9.45 15.20 5.39
CA SER A 150 -9.94 14.43 4.24
C SER A 150 -9.89 12.95 4.59
N VAL A 151 -10.95 12.21 4.35
CA VAL A 151 -11.02 10.78 4.64
C VAL A 151 -11.37 10.01 3.37
N THR A 152 -10.67 8.91 3.14
CA THR A 152 -10.89 8.00 2.02
C THR A 152 -10.88 6.56 2.48
N ALA A 153 -11.83 5.76 1.99
CA ALA A 153 -11.85 4.31 2.17
C ALA A 153 -11.29 3.65 0.90
N ILE A 154 -10.15 3.01 1.03
CA ILE A 154 -9.48 2.31 -0.08
C ILE A 154 -9.98 0.87 -0.12
N PRO A 155 -10.67 0.44 -1.20
CA PRO A 155 -11.10 -0.94 -1.35
C PRO A 155 -9.91 -1.82 -1.77
N ILE A 156 -9.76 -2.95 -1.10
CA ILE A 156 -8.76 -3.98 -1.39
C ILE A 156 -9.50 -5.27 -1.69
N GLN A 157 -9.48 -5.72 -2.94
CA GLN A 157 -10.09 -6.99 -3.34
C GLN A 157 -9.11 -8.12 -3.13
N VAL A 158 -9.45 -9.08 -2.25
CA VAL A 158 -8.66 -10.27 -1.92
C VAL A 158 -9.35 -11.50 -2.50
N GLY A 159 -8.65 -12.25 -3.34
CA GLY A 159 -9.25 -13.37 -4.07
C GLY A 159 -10.20 -12.92 -5.19
N PRO A 160 -11.00 -13.86 -5.73
CA PRO A 160 -11.92 -13.56 -6.82
C PRO A 160 -12.99 -12.56 -6.38
N ALA A 161 -13.27 -11.57 -7.22
CA ALA A 161 -14.37 -10.66 -6.97
C ALA A 161 -15.70 -11.44 -7.00
N ALA A 162 -16.57 -11.18 -6.03
CA ALA A 162 -17.92 -11.74 -6.08
C ALA A 162 -18.59 -11.33 -7.40
N PRO A 163 -19.29 -12.26 -8.09
CA PRO A 163 -20.01 -11.93 -9.30
C PRO A 163 -20.95 -10.76 -9.02
N ARG A 164 -20.89 -9.75 -9.88
CA ARG A 164 -21.89 -8.68 -9.80
C ARG A 164 -23.22 -9.30 -10.14
N VAL A 165 -24.09 -9.45 -9.16
CA VAL A 165 -25.49 -9.72 -9.41
C VAL A 165 -26.06 -8.44 -10.02
N ILE A 166 -26.14 -8.43 -11.35
CA ILE A 166 -26.92 -7.42 -12.05
C ILE A 166 -28.37 -7.77 -11.72
N LEU A 167 -28.94 -7.13 -10.72
CA LEU A 167 -30.36 -7.16 -10.52
C LEU A 167 -30.95 -6.45 -11.74
N GLU A 168 -31.37 -7.22 -12.71
CA GLU A 168 -32.21 -6.71 -13.81
C GLU A 168 -33.58 -6.35 -13.21
N ASN A 169 -33.61 -5.26 -12.47
CA ASN A 169 -34.85 -4.72 -11.93
C ASN A 169 -35.58 -4.02 -13.07
N GLY A 170 -36.65 -4.64 -13.57
CA GLY A 170 -37.55 -4.06 -14.55
C GLY A 170 -37.43 -4.62 -15.96
N THR A 171 -38.54 -4.53 -16.67
CA THR A 171 -38.65 -4.90 -18.09
C THR A 171 -38.35 -3.66 -18.95
N VAL A 172 -37.47 -3.82 -19.94
CA VAL A 172 -37.22 -2.74 -20.90
C VAL A 172 -38.29 -2.84 -21.99
N THR A 173 -39.07 -1.78 -22.12
CA THR A 173 -40.10 -1.62 -23.16
C THR A 173 -39.83 -0.36 -23.94
N THR A 174 -40.29 -0.33 -25.18
CA THR A 174 -40.27 0.88 -26.02
C THR A 174 -41.56 1.64 -25.80
N ASP A 175 -41.50 2.90 -25.52
CA ASP A 175 -42.66 3.77 -25.41
C ASP A 175 -43.25 4.12 -26.77
N GLU A 176 -44.34 4.90 -26.77
CA GLU A 176 -45.02 5.36 -27.98
C GLU A 176 -44.16 6.27 -28.89
N ASN A 177 -43.09 6.82 -28.35
CA ASN A 177 -42.15 7.71 -29.04
C ASN A 177 -40.90 6.98 -29.54
N GLY A 178 -40.80 5.65 -29.29
CA GLY A 178 -39.66 4.84 -29.70
C GLY A 178 -38.48 4.89 -28.69
N GLU A 179 -38.65 5.47 -27.50
CA GLU A 179 -37.63 5.51 -26.45
C GLU A 179 -37.65 4.23 -25.62
N LEU A 180 -36.47 3.74 -25.23
CA LEU A 180 -36.33 2.59 -24.34
C LEU A 180 -36.62 3.01 -22.90
N VAL A 181 -37.75 2.59 -22.36
CA VAL A 181 -38.17 2.86 -20.99
C VAL A 181 -38.05 1.59 -20.14
N ARG A 182 -37.46 1.70 -18.96
CA ARG A 182 -37.39 0.60 -18.01
C ARG A 182 -38.53 0.71 -17.00
N THR A 183 -39.48 -0.22 -17.07
CA THR A 183 -40.60 -0.29 -16.13
C THR A 183 -40.22 -1.17 -14.95
N MET A 184 -40.34 -0.66 -13.73
CA MET A 184 -40.17 -1.44 -12.51
C MET A 184 -41.53 -1.88 -11.97
N PRO A 185 -41.67 -3.15 -11.54
CA PRO A 185 -42.91 -3.57 -10.88
C PRO A 185 -43.08 -2.79 -9.56
N ALA A 186 -44.20 -2.15 -9.37
CA ALA A 186 -44.57 -1.56 -8.09
C ALA A 186 -44.75 -2.68 -7.07
N LYS A 187 -44.07 -2.57 -5.91
CA LYS A 187 -44.28 -3.48 -4.81
C LYS A 187 -45.55 -3.04 -4.10
N GLU A 188 -46.66 -3.72 -4.33
CA GLU A 188 -47.86 -3.54 -3.49
C GLU A 188 -47.55 -4.11 -2.09
N ASN A 189 -47.74 -3.26 -1.06
CA ASN A 189 -47.68 -3.65 0.34
C ASN A 189 -49.02 -4.22 0.77
#